data_6fb1e355d2b1125cfc7542017764dc5d
#
_entry.id   6fb1e355d2b1125cfc7542017764dc5d
#
_cell.length_a   1.000
_cell.length_b   1.000
_cell.length_c   1.000
_cell.angle_alpha   90.00
_cell.angle_beta   90.00
_cell.angle_gamma   90.00
#
_symmetry.space_group_name_H-M   'P 1'
#
loop_
_entity.id
_entity.type
_entity.pdbx_description
1 polymer ?
#
loop_
_entity_poly.entity_id
_entity_poly.type
_entity_poly.pdbx_seq_one_letter_code
_entity_poly.pdbx_strand_id
1 'polypeptide(L)'
;MRWALAGASTIAAEHVIDALRAAGEDVAVVQSATTARAGEFARMQGIAGFGTDLDAILADTGIGAVYISSTNEKHHAQALAAIRAGKHVLCEKPLAMTVAEAAEMVAAARAQGVVFATNHHLRCSGSHRAVRGLIASGRIGRVLSLRLFHAVHLPGHLQGWRIDNAAAGGGVIPDITVHDADVARFLLGEDPVSVVAQMASSGMGQGVEDSVMSVWSMPSGAMVMAHESFTHPFAGSGLEVHGTEGSIFATGVMTQQPVGEVALVTASGREAVPYPTHNLYTQAVADFLAAVAGKGRPAADGRDGVASLAVALAVRTAAETGQRQMVNYGGAA
;
A
#
# COMPACT_ATOMS: atom_id res chain seq x y z
N MET A 1 17.41 14.74 -4.58
CA MET A 1 17.15 15.60 -3.38
C MET A 1 17.63 14.87 -2.12
N ARG A 2 17.58 15.53 -0.96
CA ARG A 2 17.92 14.89 0.32
C ARG A 2 16.64 14.44 1.03
N TRP A 3 16.67 13.23 1.58
CA TRP A 3 15.53 12.57 2.22
C TRP A 3 15.75 12.39 3.70
N ALA A 4 14.70 12.58 4.48
CA ALA A 4 14.60 12.11 5.85
C ALA A 4 13.72 10.84 5.92
N LEU A 5 14.07 9.90 6.78
CA LEU A 5 13.27 8.74 7.10
C LEU A 5 12.60 8.95 8.47
N ALA A 6 11.27 8.96 8.52
CA ALA A 6 10.50 8.92 9.77
C ALA A 6 10.11 7.47 10.07
N GLY A 7 10.95 6.78 10.85
CA GLY A 7 10.85 5.38 11.19
C GLY A 7 12.06 4.56 10.75
N ALA A 8 12.71 3.90 11.71
CA ALA A 8 13.75 2.90 11.49
C ALA A 8 13.08 1.53 11.27
N SER A 9 12.53 1.32 10.06
CA SER A 9 11.66 0.19 9.73
C SER A 9 12.32 -0.83 8.83
N THR A 10 11.84 -2.08 8.91
CA THR A 10 12.27 -3.18 8.03
C THR A 10 12.03 -2.85 6.56
N ILE A 11 10.86 -2.29 6.22
CA ILE A 11 10.51 -1.93 4.84
C ILE A 11 11.46 -0.87 4.26
N ALA A 12 11.88 0.10 5.08
CA ALA A 12 12.87 1.08 4.66
C ALA A 12 14.22 0.40 4.37
N ALA A 13 14.67 -0.48 5.26
CA ALA A 13 15.95 -1.17 5.16
C ALA A 13 16.04 -2.14 3.99
N GLU A 14 14.97 -2.91 3.74
CA GLU A 14 14.99 -3.98 2.75
C GLU A 14 14.67 -3.52 1.32
N HIS A 15 14.01 -2.34 1.17
CA HIS A 15 13.49 -1.95 -0.14
C HIS A 15 13.70 -0.47 -0.48
N VAL A 16 13.29 0.47 0.41
CA VAL A 16 13.13 1.87 -0.01
C VAL A 16 14.45 2.61 -0.03
N ILE A 17 15.37 2.36 0.91
CA ILE A 17 16.69 3.00 0.94
C ILE A 17 17.46 2.68 -0.36
N ASP A 18 17.47 1.43 -0.77
CA ASP A 18 18.16 1.03 -2.01
C ASP A 18 17.47 1.59 -3.25
N ALA A 19 16.14 1.69 -3.25
CA ALA A 19 15.41 2.31 -4.34
C ALA A 19 15.70 3.81 -4.46
N LEU A 20 15.79 4.54 -3.35
CA LEU A 20 16.17 5.95 -3.32
C LEU A 20 17.60 6.14 -3.84
N ARG A 21 18.55 5.34 -3.36
CA ARG A 21 19.95 5.39 -3.80
C ARG A 21 20.11 5.05 -5.29
N ALA A 22 19.38 4.06 -5.77
CA ALA A 22 19.36 3.69 -7.19
C ALA A 22 18.84 4.83 -8.09
N ALA A 23 17.97 5.69 -7.55
CA ALA A 23 17.49 6.90 -8.21
C ALA A 23 18.44 8.11 -8.08
N GLY A 24 19.59 7.94 -7.42
CA GLY A 24 20.56 9.02 -7.17
C GLY A 24 20.17 9.97 -6.02
N GLU A 25 19.24 9.55 -5.17
CA GLU A 25 18.77 10.34 -4.04
C GLU A 25 19.64 10.14 -2.80
N ASP A 26 19.78 11.19 -1.96
CA ASP A 26 20.55 11.16 -0.72
C ASP A 26 19.63 10.86 0.48
N VAL A 27 19.84 9.74 1.15
CA VAL A 27 19.16 9.39 2.42
C VAL A 27 20.01 9.98 3.56
N ALA A 28 19.69 11.21 3.97
CA ALA A 28 20.54 12.03 4.81
C ALA A 28 20.40 11.73 6.31
N VAL A 29 19.18 11.39 6.77
CA VAL A 29 18.90 11.27 8.20
C VAL A 29 17.76 10.30 8.46
N VAL A 30 17.81 9.57 9.58
CA VAL A 30 16.73 8.74 10.09
C VAL A 30 16.26 9.17 11.47
N GLN A 31 14.96 9.27 11.64
CA GLN A 31 14.30 9.50 12.94
C GLN A 31 13.76 8.17 13.49
N SER A 32 13.92 7.95 14.79
CA SER A 32 13.28 6.83 15.49
C SER A 32 12.93 7.20 16.93
N ALA A 33 12.19 6.31 17.63
CA ALA A 33 11.70 6.57 18.99
C ALA A 33 12.81 6.74 20.04
N THR A 34 13.99 6.14 19.82
CA THR A 34 15.14 6.27 20.72
C THR A 34 16.41 6.55 19.93
N THR A 35 17.34 7.28 20.54
CA THR A 35 18.66 7.58 19.96
C THR A 35 19.45 6.31 19.65
N ALA A 36 19.37 5.29 20.51
CA ALA A 36 20.02 4.01 20.30
C ALA A 36 19.54 3.33 19.02
N ARG A 37 18.20 3.21 18.84
CA ARG A 37 17.60 2.59 17.66
C ARG A 37 17.90 3.39 16.38
N ALA A 38 17.80 4.73 16.45
CA ALA A 38 18.10 5.58 15.31
C ALA A 38 19.56 5.48 14.88
N GLY A 39 20.51 5.51 15.84
CA GLY A 39 21.95 5.40 15.60
C GLY A 39 22.36 4.02 15.09
N GLU A 40 21.81 2.95 15.63
CA GLU A 40 22.06 1.60 15.15
C GLU A 40 21.58 1.41 13.70
N PHE A 41 20.34 1.84 13.42
CA PHE A 41 19.78 1.78 12.07
C PHE A 41 20.62 2.61 11.07
N ALA A 42 20.97 3.83 11.45
CA ALA A 42 21.80 4.71 10.62
C ALA A 42 23.15 4.07 10.29
N ARG A 43 23.82 3.49 11.29
CA ARG A 43 25.09 2.78 11.10
C ARG A 43 24.94 1.56 10.17
N MET A 44 23.90 0.75 10.35
CA MET A 44 23.65 -0.44 9.52
C MET A 44 23.32 -0.07 8.07
N GLN A 45 22.61 1.02 7.89
CA GLN A 45 22.17 1.48 6.56
C GLN A 45 23.12 2.51 5.93
N GLY A 46 24.24 2.88 6.58
CA GLY A 46 25.17 3.87 6.05
C GLY A 46 24.54 5.27 5.89
N ILE A 47 23.66 5.67 6.82
CA ILE A 47 23.02 6.98 6.85
C ILE A 47 23.83 7.88 7.81
N ALA A 48 24.19 9.08 7.36
CA ALA A 48 25.07 9.97 8.12
C ALA A 48 24.41 10.58 9.36
N GLY A 49 23.13 10.96 9.27
CA GLY A 49 22.37 11.63 10.32
C GLY A 49 21.37 10.72 11.01
N PHE A 50 21.16 10.92 12.31
CA PHE A 50 20.10 10.26 13.05
C PHE A 50 19.61 11.10 14.22
N GLY A 51 18.38 10.91 14.66
CA GLY A 51 17.78 11.63 15.77
C GLY A 51 16.46 11.08 16.24
N THR A 52 15.91 11.71 17.28
CA THR A 52 14.57 11.37 17.82
C THR A 52 13.57 12.50 17.58
N ASP A 53 14.03 13.73 17.37
CA ASP A 53 13.21 14.91 17.17
C ASP A 53 12.97 15.12 15.66
N LEU A 54 11.74 14.80 15.22
CA LEU A 54 11.34 14.97 13.83
C LEU A 54 11.27 16.45 13.43
N ASP A 55 10.81 17.33 14.33
CA ASP A 55 10.65 18.75 14.01
C ASP A 55 12.03 19.42 13.79
N ALA A 56 13.02 19.05 14.60
CA ALA A 56 14.40 19.50 14.40
C ALA A 56 14.98 19.03 13.05
N ILE A 57 14.67 17.80 12.62
CA ILE A 57 15.07 17.28 11.32
C ILE A 57 14.37 18.02 10.18
N LEU A 58 13.07 18.29 10.32
CA LEU A 58 12.27 18.99 9.31
C LEU A 58 12.65 20.46 9.14
N ALA A 59 13.24 21.07 10.17
CA ALA A 59 13.78 22.44 10.12
C ALA A 59 15.00 22.57 9.19
N ASP A 60 15.70 21.46 8.85
CA ASP A 60 16.75 21.48 7.84
C ASP A 60 16.15 21.75 6.44
N THR A 61 16.45 22.94 5.91
CA THR A 61 16.00 23.37 4.57
C THR A 61 16.61 22.54 3.44
N GLY A 62 17.70 21.84 3.70
CA GLY A 62 18.33 20.92 2.76
C GLY A 62 17.53 19.62 2.56
N ILE A 63 16.65 19.23 3.48
CA ILE A 63 15.73 18.10 3.31
C ILE A 63 14.58 18.53 2.39
N GLY A 64 14.40 17.80 1.31
CA GLY A 64 13.33 18.06 0.32
C GLY A 64 12.15 17.12 0.44
N ALA A 65 12.36 15.91 0.93
CA ALA A 65 11.32 14.89 1.06
C ALA A 65 11.47 14.04 2.32
N VAL A 66 10.34 13.46 2.75
CA VAL A 66 10.27 12.55 3.89
C VAL A 66 9.62 11.24 3.46
N TYR A 67 10.27 10.12 3.78
CA TYR A 67 9.64 8.81 3.73
C TYR A 67 9.18 8.42 5.13
N ILE A 68 7.88 8.14 5.28
CA ILE A 68 7.26 7.78 6.56
C ILE A 68 6.95 6.30 6.58
N SER A 69 7.53 5.58 7.54
CA SER A 69 7.39 4.13 7.71
C SER A 69 7.42 3.68 9.18
N SER A 70 6.96 4.54 10.05
CA SER A 70 6.71 4.23 11.46
C SER A 70 5.52 3.28 11.63
N THR A 71 5.04 3.06 12.84
CA THR A 71 3.77 2.37 13.08
C THR A 71 2.58 3.26 12.68
N ASN A 72 1.48 2.64 12.27
CA ASN A 72 0.38 3.30 11.54
C ASN A 72 -0.21 4.52 12.26
N GLU A 73 -0.32 4.47 13.60
CA GLU A 73 -0.85 5.56 14.43
C GLU A 73 -0.03 6.85 14.39
N LYS A 74 1.22 6.77 13.93
CA LYS A 74 2.12 7.93 13.85
C LYS A 74 2.09 8.63 12.51
N HIS A 75 1.61 7.96 11.46
CA HIS A 75 1.67 8.47 10.09
C HIS A 75 1.01 9.85 9.96
N HIS A 76 -0.18 10.04 10.53
CA HIS A 76 -0.94 11.28 10.46
C HIS A 76 -0.13 12.47 11.01
N ALA A 77 0.33 12.39 12.26
CA ALA A 77 1.08 13.49 12.89
C ALA A 77 2.39 13.79 12.16
N GLN A 78 3.14 12.74 11.77
CA GLN A 78 4.41 12.89 11.07
C GLN A 78 4.24 13.46 9.66
N ALA A 79 3.22 13.03 8.92
CA ALA A 79 2.94 13.57 7.60
C ALA A 79 2.52 15.05 7.66
N LEU A 80 1.64 15.40 8.60
CA LEU A 80 1.25 16.82 8.78
C LEU A 80 2.45 17.70 9.16
N ALA A 81 3.35 17.23 10.02
CA ALA A 81 4.57 17.96 10.36
C ALA A 81 5.46 18.17 9.13
N ALA A 82 5.71 17.11 8.35
CA ALA A 82 6.51 17.19 7.13
C ALA A 82 5.87 18.11 6.07
N ILE A 83 4.57 17.99 5.84
CA ILE A 83 3.81 18.81 4.89
C ILE A 83 3.87 20.30 5.30
N ARG A 84 3.64 20.63 6.58
CA ARG A 84 3.72 22.01 7.10
C ARG A 84 5.12 22.60 6.96
N ALA A 85 6.16 21.76 7.04
CA ALA A 85 7.55 22.16 6.79
C ALA A 85 7.89 22.27 5.29
N GLY A 86 6.91 22.14 4.38
CA GLY A 86 7.09 22.26 2.94
C GLY A 86 7.80 21.06 2.30
N LYS A 87 7.83 19.88 2.96
CA LYS A 87 8.49 18.70 2.44
C LYS A 87 7.52 17.86 1.61
N HIS A 88 7.99 17.29 0.50
CA HIS A 88 7.27 16.22 -0.21
C HIS A 88 7.23 14.98 0.67
N VAL A 89 6.16 14.17 0.58
CA VAL A 89 5.97 13.02 1.47
C VAL A 89 5.62 11.77 0.67
N LEU A 90 6.39 10.71 0.89
CA LEU A 90 6.02 9.33 0.54
C LEU A 90 5.72 8.60 1.86
N CYS A 91 4.44 8.21 2.05
CA CYS A 91 3.99 7.58 3.29
C CYS A 91 3.62 6.12 3.07
N GLU A 92 3.98 5.24 4.02
CA GLU A 92 3.48 3.87 4.04
C GLU A 92 1.98 3.81 4.23
N LYS A 93 1.43 2.70 3.79
CA LYS A 93 0.04 2.30 3.99
C LYS A 93 -0.14 1.59 5.36
N PRO A 94 -1.31 1.67 5.97
CA PRO A 94 -2.39 2.62 5.71
C PRO A 94 -1.94 4.04 6.01
N LEU A 95 -2.49 5.05 5.31
CA LEU A 95 -2.09 6.43 5.53
C LEU A 95 -2.29 6.93 6.96
N ALA A 96 -3.37 6.45 7.61
CA ALA A 96 -3.78 6.86 8.96
C ALA A 96 -4.64 5.77 9.60
N MET A 97 -5.13 6.04 10.82
CA MET A 97 -6.04 5.15 11.53
C MET A 97 -7.50 5.38 11.13
N THR A 98 -7.83 6.56 10.60
CA THR A 98 -9.17 6.96 10.18
C THR A 98 -9.17 7.63 8.81
N VAL A 99 -10.32 7.55 8.11
CA VAL A 99 -10.50 8.26 6.83
C VAL A 99 -10.39 9.78 7.01
N ALA A 100 -10.87 10.32 8.13
CA ALA A 100 -10.80 11.76 8.41
C ALA A 100 -9.35 12.26 8.52
N GLU A 101 -8.50 11.54 9.27
CA GLU A 101 -7.06 11.84 9.37
C GLU A 101 -6.36 11.78 8.01
N ALA A 102 -6.62 10.72 7.23
CA ALA A 102 -6.03 10.59 5.90
C ALA A 102 -6.48 11.70 4.95
N ALA A 103 -7.76 12.11 5.01
CA ALA A 103 -8.29 13.22 4.23
C ALA A 103 -7.67 14.57 4.65
N GLU A 104 -7.43 14.79 5.95
CA GLU A 104 -6.73 15.98 6.45
C GLU A 104 -5.30 16.07 5.87
N MET A 105 -4.56 14.95 5.84
CA MET A 105 -3.22 14.91 5.25
C MET A 105 -3.24 15.32 3.77
N VAL A 106 -4.20 14.80 3.01
CA VAL A 106 -4.37 15.14 1.57
C VAL A 106 -4.70 16.62 1.39
N ALA A 107 -5.63 17.15 2.21
CA ALA A 107 -6.01 18.56 2.16
C ALA A 107 -4.83 19.48 2.51
N ALA A 108 -4.06 19.14 3.54
CA ALA A 108 -2.87 19.87 3.95
C ALA A 108 -1.78 19.88 2.86
N ALA A 109 -1.51 18.72 2.24
CA ALA A 109 -0.52 18.61 1.16
C ALA A 109 -0.92 19.45 -0.06
N ARG A 110 -2.20 19.43 -0.43
CA ARG A 110 -2.75 20.26 -1.50
C ARG A 110 -2.61 21.76 -1.20
N ALA A 111 -2.94 22.17 0.02
CA ALA A 111 -2.83 23.57 0.46
C ALA A 111 -1.38 24.08 0.44
N GLN A 112 -0.44 23.20 0.81
CA GLN A 112 1.00 23.51 0.85
C GLN A 112 1.67 23.39 -0.53
N GLY A 113 1.01 22.79 -1.53
CA GLY A 113 1.59 22.59 -2.87
C GLY A 113 2.70 21.54 -2.91
N VAL A 114 2.71 20.57 -1.99
CA VAL A 114 3.70 19.49 -1.95
C VAL A 114 3.12 18.20 -2.52
N VAL A 115 3.99 17.34 -3.08
CA VAL A 115 3.60 16.00 -3.50
C VAL A 115 3.41 15.13 -2.26
N PHE A 116 2.25 14.49 -2.17
CA PHE A 116 1.92 13.53 -1.14
C PHE A 116 1.48 12.21 -1.78
N ALA A 117 2.21 11.15 -1.51
CA ALA A 117 1.99 9.83 -2.10
C ALA A 117 1.89 8.74 -1.03
N THR A 118 1.12 7.70 -1.36
CA THR A 118 1.01 6.48 -0.58
C THR A 118 1.86 5.38 -1.22
N ASN A 119 2.64 4.64 -0.44
CA ASN A 119 3.49 3.57 -0.97
C ASN A 119 2.70 2.27 -1.24
N HIS A 120 1.78 2.33 -2.21
CA HIS A 120 1.10 1.15 -2.75
C HIS A 120 1.97 0.52 -3.85
N HIS A 121 3.03 -0.17 -3.43
CA HIS A 121 4.07 -0.70 -4.31
C HIS A 121 3.56 -1.69 -5.38
N LEU A 122 2.46 -2.42 -5.12
CA LEU A 122 1.87 -3.36 -6.09
C LEU A 122 1.43 -2.69 -7.39
N ARG A 123 1.04 -1.40 -7.37
CA ARG A 123 0.78 -0.61 -8.60
C ARG A 123 2.01 -0.48 -9.50
N CYS A 124 3.19 -0.62 -8.92
CA CYS A 124 4.46 -0.52 -9.63
C CYS A 124 4.95 -1.87 -10.16
N SER A 125 4.29 -2.97 -9.81
CA SER A 125 4.61 -4.29 -10.35
C SER A 125 4.29 -4.38 -11.85
N GLY A 126 5.23 -4.92 -12.62
CA GLY A 126 5.02 -5.17 -14.04
C GLY A 126 3.86 -6.14 -14.31
N SER A 127 3.65 -7.13 -13.46
CA SER A 127 2.51 -8.06 -13.55
C SER A 127 1.16 -7.36 -13.39
N HIS A 128 1.01 -6.51 -12.36
CA HIS A 128 -0.23 -5.76 -12.13
C HIS A 128 -0.49 -4.72 -13.25
N ARG A 129 0.56 -4.07 -13.75
CA ARG A 129 0.46 -3.15 -14.90
C ARG A 129 0.06 -3.89 -16.18
N ALA A 130 0.57 -5.12 -16.40
CA ALA A 130 0.17 -5.96 -17.53
C ALA A 130 -1.30 -6.40 -17.41
N VAL A 131 -1.74 -6.86 -16.24
CA VAL A 131 -3.16 -7.18 -15.98
C VAL A 131 -4.06 -5.99 -16.26
N ARG A 132 -3.72 -4.80 -15.72
CA ARG A 132 -4.47 -3.57 -15.98
C ARG A 132 -4.50 -3.22 -17.47
N GLY A 133 -3.39 -3.40 -18.18
CA GLY A 133 -3.31 -3.16 -19.64
C GLY A 133 -4.24 -4.08 -20.43
N LEU A 134 -4.32 -5.36 -20.06
CA LEU A 134 -5.25 -6.31 -20.68
C LEU A 134 -6.72 -5.93 -20.44
N ILE A 135 -7.06 -5.51 -19.24
CA ILE A 135 -8.41 -5.03 -18.90
C ILE A 135 -8.73 -3.77 -19.73
N ALA A 136 -7.85 -2.77 -19.68
CA ALA A 136 -8.07 -1.48 -20.34
C ALA A 136 -8.15 -1.60 -21.88
N SER A 137 -7.44 -2.57 -22.46
CA SER A 137 -7.50 -2.85 -23.92
C SER A 137 -8.67 -3.72 -24.36
N GLY A 138 -9.56 -4.12 -23.41
CA GLY A 138 -10.75 -4.90 -23.71
C GLY A 138 -10.50 -6.39 -24.01
N ARG A 139 -9.28 -6.91 -23.73
CA ARG A 139 -8.90 -8.30 -24.06
C ARG A 139 -9.77 -9.37 -23.41
N ILE A 140 -10.50 -9.03 -22.36
CA ILE A 140 -11.42 -9.96 -21.65
C ILE A 140 -12.88 -9.51 -21.72
N GLY A 141 -13.18 -8.48 -22.53
CA GLY A 141 -14.51 -7.88 -22.59
C GLY A 141 -14.86 -7.13 -21.29
N ARG A 142 -16.16 -7.05 -20.96
CA ARG A 142 -16.62 -6.42 -19.71
C ARG A 142 -16.25 -7.30 -18.52
N VAL A 143 -15.62 -6.71 -17.50
CA VAL A 143 -15.26 -7.40 -16.27
C VAL A 143 -16.53 -7.82 -15.50
N LEU A 144 -16.56 -9.07 -15.06
CA LEU A 144 -17.64 -9.67 -14.27
C LEU A 144 -17.23 -9.82 -12.81
N SER A 145 -15.98 -10.26 -12.57
CA SER A 145 -15.47 -10.44 -11.22
C SER A 145 -13.95 -10.36 -11.15
N LEU A 146 -13.45 -10.00 -9.97
CA LEU A 146 -12.04 -10.05 -9.56
C LEU A 146 -11.95 -10.90 -8.28
N ARG A 147 -10.97 -11.81 -8.22
CA ARG A 147 -10.63 -12.57 -7.02
C ARG A 147 -9.21 -12.24 -6.59
N LEU A 148 -9.03 -11.91 -5.33
CA LEU A 148 -7.74 -11.60 -4.72
C LEU A 148 -7.43 -12.66 -3.67
N PHE A 149 -6.25 -13.26 -3.77
CA PHE A 149 -5.74 -14.27 -2.85
C PHE A 149 -4.44 -13.77 -2.25
N HIS A 150 -4.51 -13.22 -1.06
CA HIS A 150 -3.36 -12.64 -0.36
C HIS A 150 -3.21 -13.27 1.04
N ALA A 151 -3.52 -14.56 1.12
CA ALA A 151 -3.35 -15.37 2.31
C ALA A 151 -1.93 -15.93 2.35
N VAL A 152 -1.14 -15.50 3.33
CA VAL A 152 0.27 -15.84 3.49
C VAL A 152 0.56 -16.28 4.93
N HIS A 153 1.73 -16.86 5.18
CA HIS A 153 2.24 -16.99 6.54
C HIS A 153 3.15 -15.80 6.85
N LEU A 154 2.73 -14.93 7.77
CA LEU A 154 3.51 -13.74 8.13
C LEU A 154 4.84 -14.15 8.77
N PRO A 155 6.00 -13.82 8.15
CA PRO A 155 7.30 -14.18 8.68
C PRO A 155 7.54 -13.63 10.10
N GLY A 156 8.25 -14.37 10.95
CA GLY A 156 8.45 -14.02 12.35
C GLY A 156 9.07 -12.63 12.57
N HIS A 157 9.97 -12.17 11.67
CA HIS A 157 10.59 -10.84 11.76
C HIS A 157 9.63 -9.69 11.41
N LEU A 158 8.49 -9.96 10.79
CA LEU A 158 7.44 -8.98 10.48
C LEU A 158 6.27 -9.01 11.48
N GLN A 159 6.18 -10.00 12.37
CA GLN A 159 5.08 -10.12 13.32
C GLN A 159 5.03 -8.91 14.27
N GLY A 160 5.54 -9.02 15.49
CA GLY A 160 5.55 -7.90 16.44
C GLY A 160 4.19 -7.21 16.56
N TRP A 161 4.18 -5.89 16.52
CA TRP A 161 2.98 -5.06 16.68
C TRP A 161 1.83 -5.39 15.71
N ARG A 162 2.12 -6.03 14.58
CA ARG A 162 1.09 -6.43 13.61
C ARG A 162 0.14 -7.49 14.12
N ILE A 163 0.59 -8.32 15.05
CA ILE A 163 -0.20 -9.44 15.55
C ILE A 163 -0.73 -9.23 16.97
N ASP A 164 -0.26 -8.20 17.70
CA ASP A 164 -0.55 -8.03 19.13
C ASP A 164 -0.90 -6.60 19.56
N ASN A 165 -0.90 -5.62 18.65
CA ASN A 165 -1.11 -4.22 19.04
C ASN A 165 -2.12 -3.49 18.12
N ALA A 166 -3.40 -3.60 18.48
CA ALA A 166 -4.47 -2.90 17.78
C ALA A 166 -4.32 -1.38 17.79
N ALA A 167 -3.75 -0.80 18.87
CA ALA A 167 -3.54 0.65 18.99
C ALA A 167 -2.48 1.18 18.02
N ALA A 168 -1.50 0.35 17.66
CA ALA A 168 -0.52 0.68 16.63
C ALA A 168 -1.03 0.44 15.19
N GLY A 169 -2.26 -0.05 15.05
CA GLY A 169 -2.87 -0.42 13.78
C GLY A 169 -2.55 -1.86 13.35
N GLY A 170 -2.37 -2.79 14.31
CA GLY A 170 -2.19 -4.22 14.02
C GLY A 170 -3.44 -4.87 13.44
N GLY A 171 -3.25 -6.07 12.87
CA GLY A 171 -4.27 -6.86 12.20
C GLY A 171 -4.05 -7.00 10.70
N VAL A 172 -4.64 -8.04 10.10
CA VAL A 172 -4.51 -8.32 8.67
C VAL A 172 -5.22 -7.28 7.81
N ILE A 173 -6.32 -6.70 8.32
CA ILE A 173 -7.10 -5.70 7.57
C ILE A 173 -6.27 -4.43 7.30
N PRO A 174 -5.66 -3.76 8.28
CA PRO A 174 -4.85 -2.58 8.00
C PRO A 174 -3.52 -2.93 7.30
N ASP A 175 -3.05 -4.16 7.40
CA ASP A 175 -1.77 -4.54 6.80
C ASP A 175 -1.93 -5.08 5.37
N ILE A 176 -2.88 -5.99 5.10
CA ILE A 176 -3.05 -6.64 3.77
C ILE A 176 -4.29 -6.15 3.03
N THR A 177 -5.49 -6.09 3.66
CA THR A 177 -6.71 -5.70 2.95
C THR A 177 -6.60 -4.31 2.32
N VAL A 178 -5.85 -3.39 2.93
CA VAL A 178 -5.58 -2.07 2.35
C VAL A 178 -4.80 -2.16 1.02
N HIS A 179 -3.92 -3.15 0.85
CA HIS A 179 -3.25 -3.41 -0.43
C HIS A 179 -4.22 -3.96 -1.47
N ASP A 180 -5.05 -4.92 -1.09
CA ASP A 180 -5.99 -5.57 -1.98
C ASP A 180 -7.08 -4.59 -2.44
N ALA A 181 -7.52 -3.70 -1.55
CA ALA A 181 -8.40 -2.58 -1.88
C ALA A 181 -7.77 -1.67 -2.94
N ASP A 182 -6.51 -1.33 -2.80
CA ASP A 182 -5.78 -0.53 -3.77
C ASP A 182 -5.59 -1.26 -5.10
N VAL A 183 -5.25 -2.54 -5.08
CA VAL A 183 -5.10 -3.38 -6.29
C VAL A 183 -6.42 -3.47 -7.05
N ALA A 184 -7.54 -3.74 -6.37
CA ALA A 184 -8.85 -3.79 -7.02
C ALA A 184 -9.19 -2.46 -7.71
N ARG A 185 -9.02 -1.33 -7.00
CA ARG A 185 -9.24 0.02 -7.54
C ARG A 185 -8.32 0.33 -8.73
N PHE A 186 -7.06 -0.06 -8.64
CA PHE A 186 -6.07 0.14 -9.70
C PHE A 186 -6.41 -0.65 -10.96
N LEU A 187 -6.84 -1.90 -10.82
CA LEU A 187 -7.15 -2.78 -11.94
C LEU A 187 -8.47 -2.42 -12.61
N LEU A 188 -9.50 -2.15 -11.81
CA LEU A 188 -10.86 -1.91 -12.31
C LEU A 188 -11.12 -0.44 -12.67
N GLY A 189 -10.34 0.50 -12.11
CA GLY A 189 -10.50 1.93 -12.36
C GLY A 189 -11.74 2.55 -11.69
N GLU A 190 -12.30 1.88 -10.68
CA GLU A 190 -13.49 2.30 -9.95
C GLU A 190 -13.36 1.97 -8.45
N ASP A 191 -14.20 2.60 -7.64
CA ASP A 191 -14.19 2.46 -6.19
C ASP A 191 -15.33 1.54 -5.71
N PRO A 192 -15.08 0.58 -4.77
CA PRO A 192 -16.14 -0.25 -4.20
C PRO A 192 -17.26 0.55 -3.55
N VAL A 193 -18.51 0.17 -3.81
CA VAL A 193 -19.69 0.85 -3.25
C VAL A 193 -20.03 0.30 -1.86
N SER A 194 -19.97 -1.02 -1.69
CA SER A 194 -20.31 -1.70 -0.44
C SER A 194 -19.54 -3.00 -0.28
N VAL A 195 -19.45 -3.46 0.96
CA VAL A 195 -18.73 -4.68 1.33
C VAL A 195 -19.54 -5.53 2.31
N VAL A 196 -19.33 -6.85 2.26
CA VAL A 196 -19.68 -7.81 3.32
C VAL A 196 -18.42 -8.60 3.67
N ALA A 197 -18.24 -8.96 4.93
CA ALA A 197 -17.01 -9.61 5.39
C ALA A 197 -17.22 -10.51 6.60
N GLN A 198 -16.28 -11.45 6.78
CA GLN A 198 -16.09 -12.25 7.97
C GLN A 198 -14.62 -12.23 8.32
N MET A 199 -14.28 -12.02 9.60
CA MET A 199 -12.90 -12.07 10.09
C MET A 199 -12.74 -13.09 11.20
N ALA A 200 -11.49 -13.51 11.45
CA ALA A 200 -11.12 -14.45 12.49
C ALA A 200 -9.75 -14.10 13.07
N SER A 201 -9.52 -14.60 14.32
CA SER A 201 -8.19 -14.76 14.90
C SER A 201 -7.92 -16.26 14.96
N SER A 202 -7.18 -16.76 13.98
CA SER A 202 -7.02 -18.21 13.71
C SER A 202 -5.72 -18.80 14.28
N GLY A 203 -5.03 -18.06 15.15
CA GLY A 203 -3.90 -18.57 15.92
C GLY A 203 -2.64 -17.73 15.92
N MET A 204 -2.56 -16.66 15.10
CA MET A 204 -1.44 -15.73 15.11
C MET A 204 -1.81 -14.40 15.78
N GLY A 205 -3.00 -13.87 15.52
CA GLY A 205 -3.47 -12.61 16.09
C GLY A 205 -3.78 -12.72 17.59
N GLN A 206 -3.27 -11.77 18.39
CA GLN A 206 -3.49 -11.64 19.82
C GLN A 206 -4.23 -10.33 20.09
N GLY A 207 -5.57 -10.40 20.10
CA GLY A 207 -6.41 -9.20 20.24
C GLY A 207 -6.58 -8.39 18.95
N VAL A 208 -6.12 -8.93 17.82
CA VAL A 208 -6.33 -8.43 16.47
C VAL A 208 -6.74 -9.58 15.55
N GLU A 209 -7.36 -9.28 14.44
CA GLU A 209 -7.69 -10.26 13.39
C GLU A 209 -6.43 -10.67 12.61
N ASP A 210 -6.35 -11.94 12.23
CA ASP A 210 -5.26 -12.50 11.42
C ASP A 210 -5.74 -13.13 10.11
N SER A 211 -7.06 -13.13 9.88
CA SER A 211 -7.66 -13.66 8.66
C SER A 211 -8.98 -12.93 8.37
N VAL A 212 -9.24 -12.62 7.11
CA VAL A 212 -10.48 -12.00 6.64
C VAL A 212 -10.84 -12.49 5.24
N MET A 213 -12.13 -12.70 5.02
CA MET A 213 -12.71 -12.92 3.70
C MET A 213 -13.83 -11.90 3.47
N SER A 214 -13.86 -11.31 2.27
CA SER A 214 -14.82 -10.27 1.95
C SER A 214 -15.29 -10.32 0.50
N VAL A 215 -16.48 -9.75 0.26
CA VAL A 215 -17.04 -9.54 -1.08
C VAL A 215 -17.46 -8.08 -1.21
N TRP A 216 -17.02 -7.43 -2.29
CA TRP A 216 -17.28 -6.02 -2.56
C TRP A 216 -18.12 -5.86 -3.83
N SER A 217 -19.03 -4.90 -3.81
CA SER A 217 -19.84 -4.53 -4.96
C SER A 217 -19.24 -3.31 -5.64
N MET A 218 -19.03 -3.40 -6.96
CA MET A 218 -18.50 -2.31 -7.77
C MET A 218 -19.61 -1.55 -8.49
N PRO A 219 -19.43 -0.25 -8.83
CA PRO A 219 -20.42 0.54 -9.60
C PRO A 219 -20.79 -0.08 -10.95
N SER A 220 -19.83 -0.70 -11.64
CA SER A 220 -20.04 -1.42 -12.91
C SER A 220 -20.91 -2.69 -12.80
N GLY A 221 -21.20 -3.12 -11.58
CA GLY A 221 -21.83 -4.41 -11.28
C GLY A 221 -20.86 -5.58 -11.18
N ALA A 222 -19.57 -5.36 -11.39
CA ALA A 222 -18.55 -6.38 -11.09
C ALA A 222 -18.51 -6.68 -9.58
N MET A 223 -18.09 -7.90 -9.23
CA MET A 223 -17.90 -8.32 -7.84
C MET A 223 -16.43 -8.57 -7.58
N VAL A 224 -15.94 -8.13 -6.43
CA VAL A 224 -14.60 -8.46 -5.95
C VAL A 224 -14.73 -9.42 -4.77
N MET A 225 -13.99 -10.52 -4.78
CA MET A 225 -13.79 -11.42 -3.65
C MET A 225 -12.34 -11.29 -3.19
N ALA A 226 -12.13 -11.06 -1.91
CA ALA A 226 -10.80 -10.94 -1.34
C ALA A 226 -10.64 -11.88 -0.14
N HIS A 227 -9.48 -12.53 -0.05
CA HIS A 227 -9.08 -13.39 1.07
C HIS A 227 -7.67 -13.05 1.49
N GLU A 228 -7.55 -12.45 2.65
CA GLU A 228 -6.29 -12.05 3.25
C GLU A 228 -6.06 -12.80 4.57
N SER A 229 -4.82 -13.24 4.80
CA SER A 229 -4.48 -13.92 6.05
C SER A 229 -2.98 -13.88 6.34
N PHE A 230 -2.65 -13.94 7.64
CA PHE A 230 -1.30 -14.14 8.14
C PHE A 230 -0.96 -15.60 8.43
N THR A 231 -1.94 -16.54 8.33
CA THR A 231 -1.81 -17.89 8.91
C THR A 231 -1.76 -19.02 7.87
N HIS A 232 -1.60 -18.69 6.58
CA HIS A 232 -1.69 -19.66 5.49
C HIS A 232 -0.34 -19.93 4.79
N PRO A 233 0.49 -20.87 5.27
CA PRO A 233 1.81 -21.13 4.69
C PRO A 233 1.78 -21.81 3.32
N PHE A 234 0.66 -22.42 2.93
CA PHE A 234 0.55 -23.25 1.73
C PHE A 234 -0.53 -22.78 0.74
N ALA A 235 -1.16 -21.63 0.99
CA ALA A 235 -2.26 -21.15 0.14
C ALA A 235 -1.78 -20.64 -1.23
N GLY A 236 -0.58 -20.07 -1.28
CA GLY A 236 -0.16 -19.28 -2.43
C GLY A 236 -0.86 -17.92 -2.48
N SER A 237 -0.39 -17.04 -3.36
CA SER A 237 -1.00 -15.73 -3.56
C SER A 237 -1.23 -15.43 -5.05
N GLY A 238 -2.17 -14.55 -5.36
CA GLY A 238 -2.46 -14.18 -6.73
C GLY A 238 -3.77 -13.44 -6.90
N LEU A 239 -4.15 -13.26 -8.16
CA LEU A 239 -5.43 -12.68 -8.52
C LEU A 239 -5.98 -13.30 -9.82
N GLU A 240 -7.29 -13.28 -9.95
CA GLU A 240 -8.01 -13.73 -11.15
C GLU A 240 -9.01 -12.65 -11.57
N VAL A 241 -9.00 -12.28 -12.85
CA VAL A 241 -9.99 -11.34 -13.41
C VAL A 241 -10.80 -12.09 -14.46
N HIS A 242 -12.11 -12.12 -14.31
CA HIS A 242 -13.02 -12.79 -15.23
C HIS A 242 -13.90 -11.78 -15.95
N GLY A 243 -13.89 -11.85 -17.27
CA GLY A 243 -14.70 -11.00 -18.13
C GLY A 243 -15.60 -11.82 -19.08
N THR A 244 -16.36 -11.12 -19.91
CA THR A 244 -17.31 -11.75 -20.86
C THR A 244 -16.63 -12.48 -22.02
N GLU A 245 -15.36 -12.16 -22.31
CA GLU A 245 -14.63 -12.69 -23.47
C GLU A 245 -13.32 -13.38 -23.09
N GLY A 246 -12.97 -13.37 -21.80
CA GLY A 246 -11.76 -14.04 -21.33
C GLY A 246 -11.54 -13.88 -19.84
N SER A 247 -10.48 -14.50 -19.37
CA SER A 247 -10.03 -14.46 -17.96
C SER A 247 -8.53 -14.28 -17.90
N ILE A 248 -8.08 -13.55 -16.86
CA ILE A 248 -6.67 -13.36 -16.54
C ILE A 248 -6.38 -14.10 -15.24
N PHE A 249 -5.32 -14.88 -15.21
CA PHE A 249 -4.82 -15.57 -14.03
C PHE A 249 -3.40 -15.05 -13.74
N ALA A 250 -3.20 -14.48 -12.56
CA ALA A 250 -1.90 -14.01 -12.11
C ALA A 250 -1.53 -14.70 -10.79
N THR A 251 -0.53 -15.57 -10.83
CA THR A 251 -0.14 -16.44 -9.72
C THR A 251 1.18 -15.98 -9.13
N GLY A 252 1.28 -15.94 -7.80
CA GLY A 252 2.50 -15.55 -7.09
C GLY A 252 2.87 -14.05 -7.24
N VAL A 253 1.90 -13.19 -7.57
CA VAL A 253 2.13 -11.77 -7.88
C VAL A 253 1.85 -10.82 -6.71
N MET A 254 1.21 -11.28 -5.63
CA MET A 254 0.90 -10.45 -4.44
C MET A 254 2.09 -10.44 -3.50
N THR A 255 3.18 -9.83 -3.93
CA THR A 255 4.48 -9.84 -3.24
C THR A 255 5.27 -8.58 -3.56
N GLN A 256 6.28 -8.30 -2.73
CA GLN A 256 7.24 -7.20 -2.89
C GLN A 256 8.31 -7.48 -3.95
N GLN A 257 8.35 -8.70 -4.47
CA GLN A 257 9.34 -9.13 -5.47
C GLN A 257 8.72 -9.12 -6.88
N PRO A 258 9.52 -8.85 -7.93
CA PRO A 258 9.04 -8.85 -9.32
C PRO A 258 8.95 -10.29 -9.89
N VAL A 259 8.14 -11.13 -9.27
CA VAL A 259 7.98 -12.57 -9.57
C VAL A 259 6.53 -12.91 -9.88
N GLY A 260 6.30 -14.16 -10.24
CA GLY A 260 4.99 -14.72 -10.54
C GLY A 260 4.72 -14.83 -12.05
N GLU A 261 3.54 -15.29 -12.38
CA GLU A 261 3.13 -15.56 -13.76
C GLU A 261 1.79 -14.87 -14.05
N VAL A 262 1.64 -14.39 -15.29
CA VAL A 262 0.37 -13.86 -15.79
C VAL A 262 -0.02 -14.66 -17.04
N ALA A 263 -1.26 -15.14 -17.09
CA ALA A 263 -1.81 -15.83 -18.23
C ALA A 263 -3.18 -15.24 -18.62
N LEU A 264 -3.41 -15.08 -19.91
CA LEU A 264 -4.70 -14.75 -20.49
C LEU A 264 -5.34 -16.00 -21.08
N VAL A 265 -6.62 -16.21 -20.79
CA VAL A 265 -7.43 -17.30 -21.34
C VAL A 265 -8.61 -16.70 -22.08
N THR A 266 -8.76 -17.05 -23.37
CA THR A 266 -9.87 -16.64 -24.23
C THR A 266 -10.40 -17.85 -25.00
N ALA A 267 -11.35 -17.65 -25.88
CA ALA A 267 -11.82 -18.70 -26.79
C ALA A 267 -10.72 -19.28 -27.69
N SER A 268 -9.63 -18.54 -27.93
CA SER A 268 -8.47 -19.00 -28.70
C SER A 268 -7.47 -19.84 -27.90
N GLY A 269 -7.66 -19.99 -26.58
CA GLY A 269 -6.81 -20.79 -25.70
C GLY A 269 -6.18 -19.98 -24.57
N ARG A 270 -5.12 -20.55 -23.98
CA ARG A 270 -4.33 -19.96 -22.87
C ARG A 270 -3.00 -19.48 -23.40
N GLU A 271 -2.65 -18.22 -23.14
CA GLU A 271 -1.36 -17.64 -23.48
C GLU A 271 -0.67 -17.02 -22.25
N ALA A 272 0.65 -17.16 -22.18
CA ALA A 272 1.45 -16.47 -21.17
C ALA A 272 1.59 -15.00 -21.56
N VAL A 273 1.47 -14.11 -20.57
CA VAL A 273 1.59 -12.65 -20.77
C VAL A 273 2.93 -12.19 -20.21
N PRO A 274 3.89 -11.81 -21.06
CA PRO A 274 5.16 -11.28 -20.59
C PRO A 274 4.98 -9.88 -20.00
N TYR A 275 5.76 -9.57 -18.97
CA TYR A 275 5.79 -8.26 -18.32
C TYR A 275 7.20 -7.91 -17.82
N PRO A 276 7.52 -6.61 -17.64
CA PRO A 276 8.81 -6.19 -17.09
C PRO A 276 8.98 -6.64 -15.62
N THR A 277 10.16 -7.16 -15.28
CA THR A 277 10.50 -7.65 -13.92
C THR A 277 11.39 -6.66 -13.17
N HIS A 278 11.09 -5.37 -13.26
CA HIS A 278 11.80 -4.32 -12.53
C HIS A 278 11.43 -4.32 -11.04
N ASN A 279 12.29 -3.75 -10.22
CA ASN A 279 12.02 -3.58 -8.79
C ASN A 279 10.86 -2.58 -8.59
N LEU A 280 9.86 -2.98 -7.80
CA LEU A 280 8.62 -2.24 -7.57
C LEU A 280 8.88 -0.89 -6.86
N TYR A 281 9.79 -0.88 -5.91
CA TYR A 281 10.11 0.31 -5.12
C TYR A 281 10.94 1.32 -5.91
N THR A 282 11.85 0.86 -6.77
CA THR A 282 12.56 1.73 -7.69
C THR A 282 11.59 2.44 -8.64
N GLN A 283 10.59 1.73 -9.14
CA GLN A 283 9.54 2.33 -9.96
C GLN A 283 8.66 3.31 -9.17
N ALA A 284 8.30 2.97 -7.91
CA ALA A 284 7.52 3.85 -7.05
C ALA A 284 8.27 5.17 -6.77
N VAL A 285 9.56 5.10 -6.47
CA VAL A 285 10.44 6.27 -6.29
C VAL A 285 10.54 7.08 -7.58
N ALA A 286 10.72 6.43 -8.73
CA ALA A 286 10.78 7.12 -10.02
C ALA A 286 9.49 7.89 -10.33
N ASP A 287 8.32 7.27 -10.13
CA ASP A 287 7.01 7.91 -10.34
C ASP A 287 6.82 9.09 -9.35
N PHE A 288 7.26 8.94 -8.09
CA PHE A 288 7.23 10.02 -7.10
C PHE A 288 8.11 11.21 -7.51
N LEU A 289 9.35 10.96 -7.90
CA LEU A 289 10.28 12.00 -8.35
C LEU A 289 9.81 12.70 -9.62
N ALA A 290 9.20 11.96 -10.55
CA ALA A 290 8.58 12.54 -11.73
C ALA A 290 7.44 13.51 -11.34
N ALA A 291 6.62 13.15 -10.37
CA ALA A 291 5.57 14.02 -9.85
C ALA A 291 6.12 15.27 -9.17
N VAL A 292 7.19 15.16 -8.37
CA VAL A 292 7.89 16.30 -7.77
C VAL A 292 8.45 17.25 -8.84
N ALA A 293 8.92 16.70 -9.95
CA ALA A 293 9.40 17.48 -11.11
C ALA A 293 8.27 18.03 -12.00
N GLY A 294 6.99 17.85 -11.62
CA GLY A 294 5.83 18.28 -12.43
C GLY A 294 5.60 17.44 -13.69
N LYS A 295 6.16 16.23 -13.76
CA LYS A 295 6.12 15.33 -14.94
C LYS A 295 5.23 14.11 -14.71
N GLY A 296 3.99 14.31 -14.25
CA GLY A 296 3.04 13.23 -14.01
C GLY A 296 2.51 13.18 -12.59
N ARG A 297 2.09 11.99 -12.14
CA ARG A 297 1.58 11.74 -10.79
C ARG A 297 2.29 10.54 -10.17
N PRO A 298 2.34 10.42 -8.83
CA PRO A 298 2.81 9.20 -8.17
C PRO A 298 1.97 7.99 -8.60
N ALA A 299 2.52 6.80 -8.49
CA ALA A 299 1.78 5.55 -8.76
C ALA A 299 0.48 5.46 -7.95
N ALA A 300 0.53 5.87 -6.69
CA ALA A 300 -0.63 6.12 -5.84
C ALA A 300 -0.43 7.45 -5.10
N ASP A 301 -1.35 8.38 -5.26
CA ASP A 301 -1.34 9.64 -4.51
C ASP A 301 -2.04 9.49 -3.14
N GLY A 302 -2.16 10.60 -2.39
CA GLY A 302 -2.82 10.59 -1.11
C GLY A 302 -4.31 10.20 -1.19
N ARG A 303 -5.02 10.53 -2.28
CA ARG A 303 -6.43 10.14 -2.46
C ARG A 303 -6.58 8.63 -2.63
N ASP A 304 -5.65 7.99 -3.35
CA ASP A 304 -5.62 6.53 -3.47
C ASP A 304 -5.46 5.87 -2.09
N GLY A 305 -4.61 6.44 -1.23
CA GLY A 305 -4.43 5.97 0.14
C GLY A 305 -5.66 6.18 1.03
N VAL A 306 -6.37 7.33 0.89
CA VAL A 306 -7.66 7.55 1.57
C VAL A 306 -8.68 6.49 1.14
N ALA A 307 -8.77 6.23 -0.16
CA ALA A 307 -9.77 5.32 -0.68
C ALA A 307 -9.49 3.86 -0.31
N SER A 308 -8.24 3.39 -0.37
CA SER A 308 -7.88 2.04 0.08
C SER A 308 -8.13 1.85 1.58
N LEU A 309 -7.83 2.85 2.40
CA LEU A 309 -8.15 2.85 3.84
C LEU A 309 -9.66 2.79 4.09
N ALA A 310 -10.47 3.56 3.34
CA ALA A 310 -11.92 3.57 3.48
C ALA A 310 -12.53 2.18 3.22
N VAL A 311 -12.06 1.47 2.20
CA VAL A 311 -12.49 0.10 1.92
C VAL A 311 -12.09 -0.84 3.05
N ALA A 312 -10.84 -0.81 3.52
CA ALA A 312 -10.35 -1.65 4.60
C ALA A 312 -11.14 -1.44 5.90
N LEU A 313 -11.45 -0.19 6.26
CA LEU A 313 -12.28 0.12 7.43
C LEU A 313 -13.73 -0.34 7.26
N ALA A 314 -14.30 -0.24 6.06
CA ALA A 314 -15.63 -0.79 5.78
C ALA A 314 -15.65 -2.31 5.89
N VAL A 315 -14.60 -3.01 5.43
CA VAL A 315 -14.42 -4.47 5.61
C VAL A 315 -14.39 -4.84 7.09
N ARG A 316 -13.62 -4.09 7.92
CA ARG A 316 -13.60 -4.28 9.38
C ARG A 316 -14.99 -4.14 9.99
N THR A 317 -15.66 -3.03 9.72
CA THR A 317 -17.01 -2.77 10.26
C THR A 317 -18.01 -3.82 9.80
N ALA A 318 -17.93 -4.27 8.54
CA ALA A 318 -18.80 -5.34 8.03
C ALA A 318 -18.59 -6.65 8.79
N ALA A 319 -17.32 -7.02 9.05
CA ALA A 319 -16.99 -8.23 9.80
C ALA A 319 -17.39 -8.16 11.27
N GLU A 320 -17.25 -7.00 11.92
CA GLU A 320 -17.65 -6.77 13.30
C GLU A 320 -19.17 -6.80 13.50
N THR A 321 -19.90 -6.21 12.55
CA THR A 321 -21.38 -6.09 12.67
C THR A 321 -22.15 -7.24 12.03
N GLY A 322 -21.49 -8.04 11.17
CA GLY A 322 -22.16 -9.05 10.33
C GLY A 322 -23.10 -8.46 9.28
N GLN A 323 -23.01 -7.17 9.01
CA GLN A 323 -23.90 -6.45 8.10
C GLN A 323 -23.13 -5.87 6.91
N ARG A 324 -23.83 -5.72 5.77
CA ARG A 324 -23.28 -4.98 4.62
C ARG A 324 -22.99 -3.54 5.03
N GLN A 325 -21.78 -3.08 4.70
CA GLN A 325 -21.36 -1.70 4.91
C GLN A 325 -21.21 -0.97 3.58
N MET A 326 -21.71 0.26 3.52
CA MET A 326 -21.38 1.20 2.44
C MET A 326 -19.99 1.77 2.70
N VAL A 327 -19.17 1.89 1.65
CA VAL A 327 -17.84 2.48 1.79
C VAL A 327 -17.96 3.99 1.86
N ASN A 328 -17.45 4.59 2.94
CA ASN A 328 -17.45 6.03 3.15
C ASN A 328 -16.06 6.62 2.87
N TYR A 329 -15.92 7.32 1.77
CA TYR A 329 -14.66 7.92 1.32
C TYR A 329 -14.39 9.32 1.92
N GLY A 330 -15.19 9.79 2.89
CA GLY A 330 -14.97 11.06 3.59
C GLY A 330 -15.05 12.30 2.70
N GLY A 331 -15.73 12.25 1.56
CA GLY A 331 -15.80 13.37 0.60
C GLY A 331 -14.49 13.59 -0.18
N ALA A 332 -13.54 12.67 -0.11
CA ALA A 332 -12.27 12.73 -0.84
C ALA A 332 -12.34 12.13 -2.27
N ALA A 333 -13.53 11.77 -2.73
CA ALA A 333 -13.78 11.23 -4.07
C ALA A 333 -13.67 12.30 -5.17
#